data_9e3c68b4eead654dc2fa88376fcad205
#
_entry.id   9e3c68b4eead654dc2fa88376fcad205
#
_cell.length_a   1.000
_cell.length_b   1.000
_cell.length_c   1.000
_cell.angle_alpha   90.00
_cell.angle_beta   90.00
_cell.angle_gamma   90.00
#
_symmetry.space_group_name_H-M   'P 1'
#
loop_
_entity.id
_entity.type
_entity.pdbx_description
1 polymer ?
#
loop_
_entity_poly.entity_id
_entity_poly.type
_entity_poly.pdbx_seq_one_letter_code
_entity_poly.pdbx_strand_id
1 'polypeptide(L)'
;MTRWGFGADLSIPLPVSRSVYPANDEPAQTAMAGIGQQSVRTTPLMMAMVAATVANDGEQMVPYLISQTLDADLQVVSTTKPTVARTPIDSQTAATLTGLMQQAVSSGTGTSAQVAGVSVAGKTGTAQTGSDDGGPITWFIGFAGTDINNPTIAVAVVLDGGEQIPTTGTGGSVAGPIAASVIDAAVDQ
;
A
#
# COMPACT_ATOMS: atom_id res chain seq x y z
N MET A 1 -2.51 3.45 -15.15
CA MET A 1 -1.67 3.77 -13.98
C MET A 1 -1.58 5.26 -13.66
N THR A 2 -1.60 6.18 -14.63
CA THR A 2 -1.65 7.63 -14.38
C THR A 2 -2.84 8.07 -13.51
N ARG A 3 -4.01 7.43 -13.67
CA ARG A 3 -5.19 7.68 -12.82
C ARG A 3 -4.92 7.44 -11.32
N TRP A 4 -3.99 6.53 -10.99
CA TRP A 4 -3.57 6.21 -9.63
C TRP A 4 -2.48 7.13 -9.09
N GLY A 5 -1.91 8.01 -9.93
CA GLY A 5 -0.83 8.93 -9.55
C GLY A 5 0.57 8.46 -9.87
N PHE A 6 0.74 7.33 -10.57
CA PHE A 6 2.05 6.98 -11.10
C PHE A 6 2.52 8.05 -12.09
N GLY A 7 3.77 8.48 -11.97
CA GLY A 7 4.35 9.56 -12.73
C GLY A 7 4.08 10.98 -12.18
N ALA A 8 3.18 11.12 -11.21
CA ALA A 8 2.96 12.38 -10.50
C ALA A 8 3.86 12.51 -9.27
N ASP A 9 4.11 13.73 -8.83
CA ASP A 9 4.78 13.98 -7.57
C ASP A 9 3.79 13.79 -6.40
N LEU A 10 4.20 12.99 -5.41
CA LEU A 10 3.53 12.95 -4.12
C LEU A 10 4.17 14.03 -3.24
N SER A 11 3.37 15.03 -2.86
CA SER A 11 3.85 16.12 -2.02
C SER A 11 3.50 15.86 -0.56
N ILE A 12 4.52 15.55 0.23
CA ILE A 12 4.51 15.61 1.70
C ILE A 12 5.74 16.43 2.14
N PRO A 13 5.82 16.93 3.39
CA PRO A 13 6.98 17.69 3.86
C PRO A 13 8.28 16.88 4.00
N LEU A 14 8.45 15.84 3.21
CA LEU A 14 9.63 14.98 3.12
C LEU A 14 9.91 14.66 1.65
N PRO A 15 11.18 14.46 1.25
CA PRO A 15 11.52 14.02 -0.09
C PRO A 15 10.90 12.64 -0.41
N VAL A 16 10.16 12.54 -1.50
CA VAL A 16 9.55 11.29 -1.98
C VAL A 16 9.98 11.03 -3.40
N SER A 17 10.50 9.85 -3.65
CA SER A 17 10.81 9.42 -5.01
C SER A 17 9.53 9.21 -5.81
N ARG A 18 9.57 9.55 -7.09
CA ARG A 18 8.44 9.36 -8.00
C ARG A 18 8.25 7.88 -8.32
N SER A 19 7.02 7.38 -8.17
CA SER A 19 6.66 6.05 -8.67
C SER A 19 6.46 6.09 -10.17
N VAL A 20 7.00 5.10 -10.89
CA VAL A 20 7.02 5.05 -12.35
C VAL A 20 6.32 3.80 -12.84
N TYR A 21 5.42 3.97 -13.79
CA TYR A 21 4.88 2.90 -14.61
C TYR A 21 5.41 3.10 -16.04
N PRO A 22 6.16 2.15 -16.59
CA PRO A 22 6.82 2.35 -17.88
C PRO A 22 5.79 2.49 -19.00
N ALA A 23 6.10 3.33 -19.99
CA ALA A 23 5.45 3.26 -21.29
C ALA A 23 6.00 2.00 -22.00
N ASN A 24 5.14 1.04 -22.28
CA ASN A 24 5.51 -0.19 -22.96
C ASN A 24 4.84 -0.22 -24.34
N ASP A 25 5.64 -0.33 -25.39
CA ASP A 25 5.14 -0.40 -26.75
C ASP A 25 4.92 -1.86 -27.19
N GLU A 26 5.50 -2.83 -26.44
CA GLU A 26 5.39 -4.26 -26.74
C GLU A 26 4.33 -4.95 -25.86
N PRO A 27 3.45 -5.78 -26.42
CA PRO A 27 2.40 -6.47 -25.67
C PRO A 27 2.91 -7.33 -24.51
N ALA A 28 4.06 -8.02 -24.69
CA ALA A 28 4.66 -8.85 -23.65
C ALA A 28 5.13 -8.00 -22.45
N GLN A 29 5.74 -6.86 -22.70
CA GLN A 29 6.17 -5.92 -21.65
C GLN A 29 4.97 -5.32 -20.92
N THR A 30 3.91 -5.00 -21.66
CA THR A 30 2.65 -4.51 -21.07
C THR A 30 2.03 -5.56 -20.15
N ALA A 31 2.02 -6.83 -20.55
CA ALA A 31 1.50 -7.93 -19.74
C ALA A 31 2.33 -8.11 -18.45
N MET A 32 3.66 -8.08 -18.56
CA MET A 32 4.57 -8.19 -17.42
C MET A 32 4.41 -6.98 -16.46
N ALA A 33 4.31 -5.77 -16.99
CA ALA A 33 4.06 -4.58 -16.18
C ALA A 33 2.68 -4.64 -15.47
N GLY A 34 1.70 -5.30 -16.08
CA GLY A 34 0.36 -5.51 -15.50
C GLY A 34 0.36 -6.34 -14.22
N ILE A 35 1.37 -7.19 -14.01
CA ILE A 35 1.59 -7.97 -12.79
C ILE A 35 2.67 -7.38 -11.88
N GLY A 36 3.10 -6.13 -12.13
CA GLY A 36 4.09 -5.43 -11.30
C GLY A 36 5.55 -5.82 -11.58
N GLN A 37 5.81 -6.50 -12.70
CA GLN A 37 7.16 -6.84 -13.18
C GLN A 37 7.69 -5.79 -14.17
N GLN A 38 8.80 -6.07 -14.84
CA GLN A 38 9.47 -5.15 -15.73
C GLN A 38 10.06 -3.93 -14.99
N SER A 39 9.94 -2.76 -15.59
CA SER A 39 10.49 -1.50 -15.07
C SER A 39 9.48 -0.73 -14.20
N VAL A 40 8.48 -1.40 -13.64
CA VAL A 40 7.57 -0.78 -12.66
C VAL A 40 8.35 -0.48 -11.39
N ARG A 41 8.33 0.77 -10.97
CA ARG A 41 8.96 1.21 -9.71
C ARG A 41 7.94 1.95 -8.86
N THR A 42 7.88 1.61 -7.59
CA THR A 42 6.94 2.24 -6.67
C THR A 42 7.58 2.45 -5.31
N THR A 43 7.05 3.42 -4.57
CA THR A 43 7.45 3.68 -3.19
C THR A 43 6.45 3.04 -2.22
N PRO A 44 6.85 2.73 -0.98
CA PRO A 44 5.92 2.29 0.07
C PRO A 44 4.77 3.28 0.27
N LEU A 45 5.06 4.59 0.27
CA LEU A 45 4.02 5.61 0.39
C LEU A 45 2.98 5.51 -0.73
N MET A 46 3.43 5.37 -1.98
CA MET A 46 2.49 5.22 -3.11
C MET A 46 1.61 3.98 -2.96
N MET A 47 2.16 2.86 -2.50
CA MET A 47 1.41 1.63 -2.32
C MET A 47 0.48 1.68 -1.10
N ALA A 48 0.86 2.39 -0.03
CA ALA A 48 -0.05 2.69 1.09
C ALA A 48 -1.21 3.57 0.61
N MET A 49 -0.95 4.57 -0.25
CA MET A 49 -1.98 5.41 -0.86
C MET A 49 -2.93 4.62 -1.78
N VAL A 50 -2.41 3.60 -2.49
CA VAL A 50 -3.25 2.68 -3.27
C VAL A 50 -4.19 1.88 -2.35
N ALA A 51 -3.67 1.31 -1.27
CA ALA A 51 -4.48 0.59 -0.28
C ALA A 51 -5.52 1.52 0.38
N ALA A 52 -5.12 2.72 0.80
CA ALA A 52 -6.00 3.74 1.36
C ALA A 52 -7.11 4.17 0.39
N THR A 53 -6.81 4.23 -0.91
CA THR A 53 -7.81 4.57 -1.94
C THR A 53 -8.90 3.49 -2.04
N VAL A 54 -8.53 2.22 -1.99
CA VAL A 54 -9.51 1.12 -1.96
C VAL A 54 -10.35 1.19 -0.68
N ALA A 55 -9.70 1.43 0.46
CA ALA A 55 -10.32 1.58 1.77
C ALA A 55 -11.31 2.77 1.86
N ASN A 56 -11.10 3.80 1.03
CA ASN A 56 -11.86 5.06 1.01
C ASN A 56 -12.72 5.18 -0.26
N ASP A 57 -13.47 4.12 -0.57
CA ASP A 57 -14.46 4.08 -1.66
C ASP A 57 -13.93 4.54 -3.04
N GLY A 58 -12.64 4.40 -3.27
CA GLY A 58 -11.99 4.76 -4.53
C GLY A 58 -11.47 6.20 -4.59
N GLU A 59 -11.62 6.97 -3.55
CA GLU A 59 -11.10 8.33 -3.45
C GLU A 59 -9.69 8.35 -2.84
N GLN A 60 -8.71 8.82 -3.61
CA GLN A 60 -7.36 9.03 -3.13
C GLN A 60 -7.23 10.42 -2.52
N MET A 61 -6.91 10.47 -1.23
CA MET A 61 -6.72 11.72 -0.51
C MET A 61 -5.32 12.30 -0.75
N VAL A 62 -5.16 13.60 -0.57
CA VAL A 62 -3.83 14.23 -0.49
C VAL A 62 -3.20 13.83 0.84
N PRO A 63 -2.02 13.17 0.84
CA PRO A 63 -1.35 12.82 2.10
C PRO A 63 -0.76 14.04 2.79
N TYR A 64 -0.81 14.07 4.11
CA TYR A 64 -0.18 15.11 4.93
C TYR A 64 0.39 14.51 6.22
N LEU A 65 1.37 15.18 6.83
CA LEU A 65 2.02 14.75 8.07
C LEU A 65 1.64 15.64 9.27
N ILE A 66 1.17 16.87 9.01
CA ILE A 66 0.85 17.84 10.06
C ILE A 66 -0.66 18.04 10.06
N SER A 67 -1.32 17.59 11.10
CA SER A 67 -2.77 17.76 11.28
C SER A 67 -3.11 19.17 11.77
N GLN A 68 -2.31 19.72 12.67
CA GLN A 68 -2.51 21.05 13.25
C GLN A 68 -1.18 21.74 13.52
N THR A 69 -1.18 23.07 13.48
CA THR A 69 -0.11 23.92 14.03
C THR A 69 -0.65 24.71 15.20
N LEU A 70 0.15 24.80 16.25
CA LEU A 70 -0.20 25.50 17.49
C LEU A 70 0.74 26.70 17.68
N ASP A 71 0.29 27.73 18.41
CA ASP A 71 1.15 28.80 18.89
C ASP A 71 1.86 28.43 20.22
N ALA A 72 2.60 29.40 20.81
CA ALA A 72 3.33 29.19 22.04
C ALA A 72 2.40 28.91 23.25
N ASP A 73 1.15 29.33 23.19
CA ASP A 73 0.13 29.12 24.22
C ASP A 73 -0.73 27.87 23.94
N LEU A 74 -0.29 27.00 23.00
CA LEU A 74 -0.97 25.76 22.55
C LEU A 74 -2.36 26.01 21.93
N GLN A 75 -2.62 27.22 21.43
CA GLN A 75 -3.84 27.49 20.70
C GLN A 75 -3.69 27.09 19.24
N VAL A 76 -4.75 26.54 18.65
CA VAL A 76 -4.74 26.09 17.25
C VAL A 76 -4.64 27.31 16.31
N VAL A 77 -3.52 27.40 15.60
CA VAL A 77 -3.31 28.42 14.55
C VAL A 77 -3.90 27.98 13.23
N SER A 78 -3.69 26.71 12.87
CA SER A 78 -4.25 26.13 11.64
C SER A 78 -4.52 24.64 11.77
N THR A 79 -5.49 24.15 10.99
CA THR A 79 -5.82 22.71 10.89
C THR A 79 -5.79 22.32 9.43
N THR A 80 -5.09 21.23 9.10
CA THR A 80 -5.11 20.66 7.75
C THR A 80 -6.45 20.02 7.48
N LYS A 81 -7.11 20.44 6.39
CA LYS A 81 -8.37 19.85 5.93
C LYS A 81 -8.04 18.75 4.91
N PRO A 82 -8.55 17.51 5.11
CA PRO A 82 -8.43 16.46 4.11
C PRO A 82 -9.04 16.91 2.78
N THR A 83 -8.35 16.65 1.68
CA THR A 83 -8.81 16.96 0.31
C THR A 83 -8.61 15.76 -0.60
N VAL A 84 -9.56 15.54 -1.51
CA VAL A 84 -9.46 14.49 -2.53
C VAL A 84 -8.46 14.92 -3.61
N ALA A 85 -7.45 14.10 -3.86
CA ALA A 85 -6.49 14.31 -4.93
C ALA A 85 -7.03 13.82 -6.28
N ARG A 86 -7.70 12.66 -6.27
CA ARG A 86 -8.25 11.99 -7.46
C ARG A 86 -9.19 10.85 -7.09
N THR A 87 -9.96 10.36 -8.06
CA THR A 87 -10.84 9.20 -7.90
C THR A 87 -10.46 8.15 -8.98
N PRO A 88 -9.45 7.29 -8.74
CA PRO A 88 -8.97 6.31 -9.70
C PRO A 88 -10.00 5.26 -10.10
N ILE A 89 -10.83 4.85 -9.16
CA ILE A 89 -11.88 3.84 -9.31
C ILE A 89 -13.17 4.33 -8.66
N ASP A 90 -14.29 3.76 -9.04
CA ASP A 90 -15.57 3.99 -8.41
C ASP A 90 -15.74 3.15 -7.13
N SER A 91 -16.74 3.49 -6.31
CA SER A 91 -17.02 2.82 -5.03
C SER A 91 -17.41 1.34 -5.21
N GLN A 92 -18.08 0.99 -6.29
CA GLN A 92 -18.44 -0.42 -6.58
C GLN A 92 -17.21 -1.27 -6.85
N THR A 93 -16.24 -0.71 -7.60
CA THR A 93 -14.95 -1.36 -7.85
C THR A 93 -14.13 -1.46 -6.55
N ALA A 94 -14.13 -0.40 -5.72
CA ALA A 94 -13.47 -0.39 -4.43
C ALA A 94 -14.04 -1.47 -3.48
N ALA A 95 -15.36 -1.59 -3.39
CA ALA A 95 -16.01 -2.63 -2.59
C ALA A 95 -15.67 -4.05 -3.08
N THR A 96 -15.63 -4.25 -4.40
CA THR A 96 -15.24 -5.54 -5.01
C THR A 96 -13.78 -5.89 -4.65
N LEU A 97 -12.86 -4.92 -4.76
CA LEU A 97 -11.45 -5.09 -4.38
C LEU A 97 -11.30 -5.39 -2.89
N THR A 98 -12.05 -4.68 -2.02
CA THR A 98 -12.07 -4.95 -0.58
C THR A 98 -12.42 -6.40 -0.28
N GLY A 99 -13.47 -6.94 -0.88
CA GLY A 99 -13.85 -8.35 -0.72
C GLY A 99 -12.78 -9.33 -1.18
N LEU A 100 -12.15 -9.07 -2.34
CA LEU A 100 -11.05 -9.89 -2.84
C LEU A 100 -9.80 -9.81 -1.95
N MET A 101 -9.47 -8.64 -1.43
CA MET A 101 -8.36 -8.42 -0.52
C MET A 101 -8.60 -9.06 0.85
N GLN A 102 -9.84 -9.05 1.37
CA GLN A 102 -10.22 -9.83 2.55
C GLN A 102 -10.05 -11.33 2.32
N GLN A 103 -10.48 -11.84 1.18
CA GLN A 103 -10.31 -13.25 0.84
C GLN A 103 -8.83 -13.64 0.75
N ALA A 104 -7.97 -12.76 0.21
CA ALA A 104 -6.53 -13.01 0.15
C ALA A 104 -5.89 -13.14 1.53
N VAL A 105 -6.42 -12.43 2.54
CA VAL A 105 -5.95 -12.52 3.94
C VAL A 105 -6.63 -13.67 4.68
N SER A 106 -7.91 -13.92 4.47
CA SER A 106 -8.63 -14.97 5.22
C SER A 106 -8.22 -16.39 4.82
N SER A 107 -7.97 -16.64 3.53
CA SER A 107 -7.72 -17.99 3.01
C SER A 107 -6.70 -18.05 1.85
N GLY A 108 -6.09 -16.91 1.48
CA GLY A 108 -5.14 -16.82 0.38
C GLY A 108 -3.69 -16.67 0.83
N THR A 109 -2.89 -16.00 -0.01
CA THR A 109 -1.45 -15.81 0.21
C THR A 109 -1.11 -14.81 1.33
N GLY A 110 -2.09 -14.08 1.85
CA GLY A 110 -1.92 -13.05 2.87
C GLY A 110 -2.31 -13.50 4.29
N THR A 111 -2.53 -14.79 4.53
CA THR A 111 -2.99 -15.32 5.84
C THR A 111 -2.09 -14.95 7.02
N SER A 112 -0.81 -14.74 6.78
CA SER A 112 0.16 -14.29 7.79
C SER A 112 -0.04 -12.85 8.26
N ALA A 113 -0.89 -12.08 7.58
CA ALA A 113 -1.25 -10.72 7.97
C ALA A 113 -2.55 -10.65 8.79
N GLN A 114 -3.10 -11.78 9.21
CA GLN A 114 -4.26 -11.82 10.10
C GLN A 114 -3.90 -11.31 11.49
N VAL A 115 -4.81 -10.53 12.08
CA VAL A 115 -4.71 -10.00 13.45
C VAL A 115 -6.00 -10.35 14.18
N ALA A 116 -5.89 -10.86 15.42
CA ALA A 116 -7.05 -11.29 16.20
C ALA A 116 -7.97 -10.08 16.52
N GLY A 117 -9.25 -10.21 16.24
CA GLY A 117 -10.23 -9.16 16.50
C GLY A 117 -10.21 -7.99 15.49
N VAL A 118 -9.35 -8.05 14.47
CA VAL A 118 -9.21 -7.00 13.44
C VAL A 118 -9.62 -7.54 12.08
N SER A 119 -10.41 -6.78 11.36
CA SER A 119 -10.71 -7.05 9.95
C SER A 119 -9.60 -6.51 9.07
N VAL A 120 -8.93 -7.40 8.33
CA VAL A 120 -7.80 -7.04 7.45
C VAL A 120 -8.14 -7.37 6.01
N ALA A 121 -7.91 -6.40 5.12
CA ALA A 121 -7.93 -6.58 3.68
C ALA A 121 -6.54 -6.29 3.12
N GLY A 122 -5.96 -7.21 2.35
CA GLY A 122 -4.60 -7.02 1.88
C GLY A 122 -4.22 -7.84 0.65
N LYS A 123 -3.08 -7.51 0.07
CA LYS A 123 -2.50 -8.20 -1.09
C LYS A 123 -1.00 -8.34 -0.92
N THR A 124 -0.52 -9.54 -1.10
CA THR A 124 0.91 -9.85 -1.17
C THR A 124 1.48 -9.57 -2.56
N GLY A 125 2.74 -9.22 -2.61
CA GLY A 125 3.50 -9.11 -3.85
C GLY A 125 4.87 -9.76 -3.68
N THR A 126 5.40 -10.31 -4.78
CA THR A 126 6.75 -10.87 -4.83
C THR A 126 7.33 -10.50 -6.19
N ALA A 127 8.35 -9.66 -6.21
CA ALA A 127 9.01 -9.22 -7.43
C ALA A 127 10.42 -9.81 -7.48
N GLN A 128 10.73 -10.49 -8.57
CA GLN A 128 12.06 -11.05 -8.79
C GLN A 128 13.01 -9.96 -9.25
N THR A 129 14.22 -9.94 -8.68
CA THR A 129 15.25 -8.94 -8.98
C THR A 129 16.06 -9.28 -10.23
N GLY A 130 15.99 -10.54 -10.69
CA GLY A 130 16.81 -11.03 -11.80
C GLY A 130 18.28 -11.26 -11.45
N SER A 131 18.67 -11.13 -10.17
CA SER A 131 19.99 -11.49 -9.68
C SER A 131 19.95 -12.90 -9.07
N ASP A 132 20.97 -13.71 -9.38
CA ASP A 132 21.10 -15.08 -8.85
C ASP A 132 21.46 -15.11 -7.36
N ASP A 133 22.00 -14.02 -6.81
CA ASP A 133 22.57 -13.93 -5.47
C ASP A 133 21.67 -13.27 -4.42
N GLY A 134 20.42 -12.91 -4.75
CA GLY A 134 19.53 -12.21 -3.83
C GLY A 134 18.10 -12.75 -3.82
N GLY A 135 17.45 -12.68 -2.66
CA GLY A 135 16.02 -12.99 -2.56
C GLY A 135 15.14 -11.99 -3.30
N PRO A 136 13.86 -12.30 -3.51
CA PRO A 136 12.92 -11.40 -4.19
C PRO A 136 12.60 -10.17 -3.32
N ILE A 137 12.16 -9.09 -3.96
CA ILE A 137 11.53 -7.97 -3.26
C ILE A 137 10.14 -8.43 -2.84
N THR A 138 9.87 -8.44 -1.54
CA THR A 138 8.61 -8.90 -0.98
C THR A 138 7.74 -7.75 -0.50
N TRP A 139 6.44 -7.81 -0.83
CA TRP A 139 5.48 -6.76 -0.52
C TRP A 139 4.26 -7.31 0.20
N PHE A 140 3.71 -6.50 1.09
CA PHE A 140 2.33 -6.57 1.53
C PHE A 140 1.76 -5.15 1.53
N ILE A 141 0.56 -4.99 0.97
CA ILE A 141 -0.23 -3.77 1.10
C ILE A 141 -1.61 -4.13 1.63
N GLY A 142 -2.18 -3.27 2.44
CA GLY A 142 -3.51 -3.53 2.97
C GLY A 142 -4.05 -2.39 3.80
N PHE A 143 -5.24 -2.61 4.32
CA PHE A 143 -5.89 -1.72 5.27
C PHE A 143 -6.66 -2.56 6.29
N ALA A 144 -6.90 -1.97 7.44
CA ALA A 144 -7.49 -2.69 8.56
C ALA A 144 -8.26 -1.77 9.51
N GLY A 145 -9.11 -2.38 10.32
CA GLY A 145 -9.86 -1.76 11.40
C GLY A 145 -10.72 -2.80 12.10
N THR A 146 -11.39 -2.41 13.16
CA THR A 146 -12.37 -3.29 13.82
C THR A 146 -13.60 -3.55 12.91
N ASP A 147 -13.89 -2.61 12.02
CA ASP A 147 -14.86 -2.74 10.92
C ASP A 147 -14.17 -2.44 9.60
N ILE A 148 -14.25 -3.38 8.66
CA ILE A 148 -13.65 -3.21 7.33
C ILE A 148 -14.30 -2.12 6.48
N ASN A 149 -15.55 -1.77 6.78
CA ASN A 149 -16.24 -0.67 6.11
C ASN A 149 -15.84 0.71 6.66
N ASN A 150 -15.12 0.72 7.79
CA ASN A 150 -14.57 1.93 8.38
C ASN A 150 -13.13 1.67 8.86
N PRO A 151 -12.21 1.37 7.96
CA PRO A 151 -10.83 1.04 8.31
C PRO A 151 -10.11 2.26 8.87
N THR A 152 -9.23 2.02 9.85
CA THR A 152 -8.51 3.09 10.55
C THR A 152 -7.04 3.22 10.13
N ILE A 153 -6.50 2.19 9.46
CA ILE A 153 -5.12 2.20 8.98
C ILE A 153 -5.01 1.62 7.56
N ALA A 154 -4.15 2.22 6.76
CA ALA A 154 -3.62 1.60 5.53
C ALA A 154 -2.11 1.43 5.66
N VAL A 155 -1.61 0.28 5.25
CA VAL A 155 -0.21 -0.12 5.41
C VAL A 155 0.40 -0.61 4.10
N ALA A 156 1.69 -0.31 3.91
CA ALA A 156 2.51 -0.95 2.89
C ALA A 156 3.86 -1.35 3.52
N VAL A 157 4.19 -2.61 3.40
CA VAL A 157 5.46 -3.19 3.84
C VAL A 157 6.21 -3.69 2.63
N VAL A 158 7.49 -3.29 2.52
CA VAL A 158 8.41 -3.79 1.50
C VAL A 158 9.71 -4.20 2.16
N LEU A 159 10.23 -5.34 1.72
CA LEU A 159 11.60 -5.75 2.04
C LEU A 159 12.33 -5.93 0.72
N ASP A 160 13.46 -5.21 0.61
CA ASP A 160 14.33 -5.33 -0.55
C ASP A 160 15.04 -6.69 -0.50
N GLY A 161 15.04 -7.37 -1.63
CA GLY A 161 15.66 -8.68 -1.77
C GLY A 161 17.17 -8.58 -1.58
N GLY A 162 17.67 -8.95 -0.44
CA GLY A 162 19.09 -9.06 -0.14
C GLY A 162 19.42 -10.48 0.33
N GLU A 163 20.65 -10.70 0.74
CA GLU A 163 21.12 -12.01 1.28
C GLU A 163 20.29 -12.50 2.49
N GLN A 164 19.61 -11.57 3.19
CA GLN A 164 18.81 -11.92 4.36
C GLN A 164 17.39 -12.41 4.00
N ILE A 165 16.94 -12.20 2.77
CA ILE A 165 15.66 -12.73 2.31
C ILE A 165 15.91 -14.03 1.55
N PRO A 166 15.37 -15.17 2.01
CA PRO A 166 15.54 -16.44 1.29
C PRO A 166 15.03 -16.30 -0.17
N THR A 167 15.70 -16.97 -1.09
CA THR A 167 15.27 -16.98 -2.52
C THR A 167 13.84 -17.54 -2.69
N THR A 168 13.36 -18.31 -1.73
CA THR A 168 11.98 -18.81 -1.64
C THR A 168 11.03 -17.86 -0.88
N GLY A 169 11.53 -16.71 -0.41
CA GLY A 169 10.73 -15.72 0.32
C GLY A 169 9.61 -15.18 -0.54
N THR A 170 8.44 -14.99 0.06
CA THR A 170 7.26 -14.40 -0.59
C THR A 170 6.71 -13.25 0.23
N GLY A 171 5.90 -12.39 -0.38
CA GLY A 171 5.19 -11.35 0.35
C GLY A 171 4.40 -11.89 1.54
N GLY A 172 3.79 -13.06 1.40
CA GLY A 172 3.07 -13.74 2.48
C GLY A 172 3.98 -14.20 3.61
N SER A 173 5.11 -14.83 3.30
CA SER A 173 6.00 -15.38 4.34
C SER A 173 6.89 -14.36 5.03
N VAL A 174 7.16 -13.20 4.39
CA VAL A 174 8.13 -12.21 4.87
C VAL A 174 7.46 -10.87 5.22
N ALA A 175 6.76 -10.24 4.27
CA ALA A 175 6.14 -8.94 4.50
C ALA A 175 4.83 -9.01 5.31
N GLY A 176 4.06 -10.10 5.16
CA GLY A 176 2.78 -10.29 5.83
C GLY A 176 2.88 -10.28 7.37
N PRO A 177 3.80 -11.02 8.02
CA PRO A 177 3.95 -10.99 9.48
C PRO A 177 4.31 -9.60 10.03
N ILE A 178 5.12 -8.85 9.29
CA ILE A 178 5.48 -7.47 9.66
C ILE A 178 4.26 -6.57 9.57
N ALA A 179 3.47 -6.72 8.50
CA ALA A 179 2.23 -5.98 8.34
C ALA A 179 1.24 -6.27 9.48
N ALA A 180 1.11 -7.55 9.90
CA ALA A 180 0.30 -7.94 11.05
C ALA A 180 0.72 -7.20 12.31
N SER A 181 2.01 -7.16 12.62
CA SER A 181 2.54 -6.47 13.80
C SER A 181 2.28 -4.96 13.78
N VAL A 182 2.40 -4.33 12.60
CA VAL A 182 2.11 -2.90 12.42
C VAL A 182 0.62 -2.60 12.59
N ILE A 183 -0.25 -3.45 12.02
CA ILE A 183 -1.70 -3.32 12.12
C ILE A 183 -2.16 -3.49 13.57
N ASP A 184 -1.68 -4.52 14.25
CA ASP A 184 -1.98 -4.81 15.66
C ASP A 184 -1.66 -3.59 16.54
N ALA A 185 -0.43 -3.09 16.44
CA ALA A 185 0.00 -1.90 17.21
C ALA A 185 -0.77 -0.61 16.88
N ALA A 186 -1.35 -0.50 15.68
CA ALA A 186 -2.06 0.72 15.25
C ALA A 186 -3.56 0.69 15.54
N VAL A 187 -4.19 -0.49 15.59
CA VAL A 187 -5.63 -0.64 15.83
C VAL A 187 -5.94 -0.66 17.33
N ASP A 188 -5.00 -1.09 18.15
CA ASP A 188 -5.13 -1.12 19.63
C ASP A 188 -4.99 0.27 20.31
N GLN A 189 -4.79 1.34 19.56
CA GLN A 189 -4.71 2.73 20.04
C GLN A 189 -6.04 3.46 19.76
#